data_1d38a8348b2659cb018550bb48c8fca6
#
_entry.id   1d38a8348b2659cb018550bb48c8fca6
#
_cell.length_a   1.000
_cell.length_b   1.000
_cell.length_c   1.000
_cell.angle_alpha   90.00
_cell.angle_beta   90.00
_cell.angle_gamma   90.00
#
_symmetry.space_group_name_H-M   'P 1'
#
loop_
_entity.id
_entity.type
_entity.pdbx_description
1 polymer ?
#
loop_
_entity_poly.entity_id
_entity_poly.type
_entity_poly.pdbx_seq_one_letter_code
_entity_poly.pdbx_strand_id
1 'polypeptide(L)'
;MIIQKVTSENIHLAAYIHAESWKESHKSFVSAEAVAKRTVESQTEYLRRQMNEGKEIYMLTDDIPVGVVSIKDNLIENLYILPERFRKGYGSKLLNFAISKCTDDPMLTVLNNNSAIEMYRKFGFKETGVLIPLNENLWEIEMKLEK
;
A
#
# COMPACT_ATOMS: atom_id res chain seq x y z
N MET A 1 -6.44 11.99 -14.73
CA MET A 1 -5.90 11.14 -13.67
C MET A 1 -4.62 11.76 -13.14
N ILE A 2 -4.55 11.98 -11.83
CA ILE A 2 -3.48 12.73 -11.19
C ILE A 2 -2.91 11.94 -10.03
N ILE A 3 -1.57 11.93 -9.90
CA ILE A 3 -0.90 11.42 -8.69
C ILE A 3 -0.29 12.63 -7.99
N GLN A 4 -0.67 12.84 -6.75
CA GLN A 4 -0.20 13.98 -5.97
C GLN A 4 0.29 13.55 -4.59
N LYS A 5 1.23 14.32 -4.05
CA LYS A 5 1.76 14.06 -2.72
C LYS A 5 0.72 14.36 -1.66
N VAL A 6 0.62 13.49 -0.67
CA VAL A 6 -0.25 13.69 0.47
C VAL A 6 0.38 14.72 1.41
N THR A 7 -0.43 15.67 1.86
CA THR A 7 -0.03 16.73 2.79
C THR A 7 -1.06 16.79 3.92
N SER A 8 -0.82 17.67 4.89
CA SER A 8 -1.78 17.88 5.98
C SER A 8 -3.17 18.32 5.48
N GLU A 9 -3.25 18.90 4.29
CA GLU A 9 -4.51 19.38 3.73
C GLU A 9 -5.38 18.27 3.15
N ASN A 10 -4.78 17.22 2.59
CA ASN A 10 -5.52 16.13 1.92
C ASN A 10 -5.34 14.77 2.60
N ILE A 11 -4.65 14.70 3.72
CA ILE A 11 -4.34 13.44 4.42
C ILE A 11 -5.60 12.63 4.76
N HIS A 12 -6.72 13.29 5.06
CA HIS A 12 -7.96 12.61 5.40
C HIS A 12 -8.51 11.78 4.22
N LEU A 13 -8.28 12.22 3.00
CA LEU A 13 -8.69 11.48 1.80
C LEU A 13 -7.85 10.21 1.64
N ALA A 14 -6.55 10.32 1.85
CA ALA A 14 -5.64 9.17 1.83
C ALA A 14 -5.98 8.19 2.97
N ALA A 15 -6.32 8.72 4.14
CA ALA A 15 -6.68 7.91 5.30
C ALA A 15 -7.96 7.09 5.05
N TYR A 16 -8.93 7.66 4.35
CA TYR A 16 -10.15 6.94 3.97
C TYR A 16 -9.80 5.72 3.09
N ILE A 17 -8.99 5.94 2.05
CA ILE A 17 -8.55 4.86 1.16
C ILE A 17 -7.82 3.79 1.97
N HIS A 18 -6.92 4.21 2.84
CA HIS A 18 -6.12 3.31 3.67
C HIS A 18 -7.01 2.45 4.57
N ALA A 19 -7.98 3.08 5.25
CA ALA A 19 -8.89 2.39 6.16
C ALA A 19 -9.75 1.35 5.42
N GLU A 20 -10.36 1.74 4.31
CA GLU A 20 -11.25 0.85 3.55
C GLU A 20 -10.49 -0.31 2.92
N SER A 21 -9.30 -0.03 2.39
CA SER A 21 -8.46 -1.05 1.78
C SER A 21 -7.93 -2.05 2.81
N TRP A 22 -7.51 -1.56 3.97
CA TRP A 22 -7.02 -2.42 5.05
C TRP A 22 -8.12 -3.36 5.54
N LYS A 23 -9.33 -2.83 5.74
CA LYS A 23 -10.47 -3.64 6.17
C LYS A 23 -10.76 -4.76 5.18
N GLU A 24 -10.78 -4.44 3.89
CA GLU A 24 -11.06 -5.43 2.86
C GLU A 24 -9.99 -6.53 2.81
N SER A 25 -8.72 -6.16 2.91
CA SER A 25 -7.63 -7.13 2.83
C SER A 25 -7.48 -7.99 4.10
N HIS A 26 -8.00 -7.54 5.23
CA HIS A 26 -7.82 -8.22 6.53
C HIS A 26 -9.08 -8.86 7.10
N LYS A 27 -10.26 -8.56 6.56
CA LYS A 27 -11.54 -8.98 7.15
C LYS A 27 -11.69 -10.49 7.32
N SER A 28 -11.00 -11.30 6.54
CA SER A 28 -11.12 -12.75 6.59
C SER A 28 -10.28 -13.42 7.69
N PHE A 29 -9.33 -12.69 8.29
CA PHE A 29 -8.41 -13.27 9.27
C PHE A 29 -8.15 -12.40 10.50
N VAL A 30 -8.87 -11.29 10.65
CA VAL A 30 -8.83 -10.48 11.87
C VAL A 30 -10.25 -10.37 12.44
N SER A 31 -10.35 -10.08 13.75
CA SER A 31 -11.63 -9.96 14.43
C SER A 31 -12.43 -8.75 13.92
N ALA A 32 -13.75 -8.81 14.08
CA ALA A 32 -14.61 -7.66 13.77
C ALA A 32 -14.23 -6.44 14.62
N GLU A 33 -13.78 -6.67 15.85
CA GLU A 33 -13.32 -5.60 16.74
C GLU A 33 -12.07 -4.91 16.18
N ALA A 34 -11.10 -5.69 15.69
CA ALA A 34 -9.88 -5.15 15.09
C ALA A 34 -10.20 -4.36 13.83
N VAL A 35 -11.13 -4.84 13.00
CA VAL A 35 -11.59 -4.14 11.79
C VAL A 35 -12.24 -2.80 12.16
N ALA A 36 -13.08 -2.79 13.21
CA ALA A 36 -13.78 -1.58 13.65
C ALA A 36 -12.83 -0.46 14.13
N LYS A 37 -11.62 -0.81 14.55
CA LYS A 37 -10.61 0.17 15.00
C LYS A 37 -9.93 0.92 13.85
N ARG A 38 -10.09 0.44 12.62
CA ARG A 38 -9.49 1.09 11.44
C ARG A 38 -10.42 2.17 10.91
N THR A 39 -10.49 3.29 11.64
CA THR A 39 -11.30 4.45 11.27
C THR A 39 -10.46 5.43 10.45
N VAL A 40 -11.12 6.41 9.84
CA VAL A 40 -10.41 7.49 9.13
C VAL A 40 -9.48 8.22 10.10
N GLU A 41 -9.96 8.48 11.32
CA GLU A 41 -9.18 9.16 12.36
C GLU A 41 -7.93 8.37 12.75
N SER A 42 -8.07 7.06 12.97
CA SER A 42 -6.91 6.23 13.34
C SER A 42 -5.91 6.13 12.21
N GLN A 43 -6.38 6.05 10.97
CA GLN A 43 -5.49 5.99 9.81
C GLN A 43 -4.84 7.34 9.52
N THR A 44 -5.54 8.44 9.78
CA THR A 44 -4.96 9.78 9.66
C THR A 44 -3.76 9.92 10.60
N GLU A 45 -3.90 9.47 11.85
CA GLU A 45 -2.80 9.50 12.82
C GLU A 45 -1.65 8.59 12.40
N TYR A 46 -1.96 7.39 11.91
CA TYR A 46 -0.95 6.47 11.39
C TYR A 46 -0.15 7.11 10.24
N LEU A 47 -0.84 7.68 9.26
CA LEU A 47 -0.20 8.30 8.11
C LEU A 47 0.63 9.53 8.51
N ARG A 48 0.12 10.32 9.46
CA ARG A 48 0.85 11.47 9.97
C ARG A 48 2.17 11.05 10.61
N ARG A 49 2.16 9.98 11.40
CA ARG A 49 3.38 9.42 12.00
C ARG A 49 4.35 8.93 10.93
N GLN A 50 3.83 8.23 9.90
CA GLN A 50 4.64 7.74 8.80
C GLN A 50 5.35 8.90 8.07
N MET A 51 4.62 9.98 7.82
CA MET A 51 5.19 11.16 7.16
C MET A 51 6.26 11.83 8.04
N ASN A 52 6.04 11.88 9.35
CA ASN A 52 7.01 12.42 10.29
C ASN A 52 8.30 11.58 10.37
N GLU A 53 8.20 10.29 10.04
CA GLU A 53 9.34 9.37 9.97
C GLU A 53 10.07 9.44 8.62
N GLY A 54 9.64 10.31 7.73
CA GLY A 54 10.31 10.52 6.45
C GLY A 54 9.69 9.78 5.27
N LYS A 55 8.56 9.11 5.46
CA LYS A 55 7.86 8.46 4.34
C LYS A 55 7.11 9.49 3.52
N GLU A 56 7.17 9.33 2.21
CA GLU A 56 6.38 10.13 1.28
C GLU A 56 5.17 9.32 0.86
N ILE A 57 3.99 9.91 0.97
CA ILE A 57 2.75 9.25 0.61
C ILE A 57 2.17 9.95 -0.60
N TYR A 58 1.77 9.17 -1.59
CA TYR A 58 1.18 9.67 -2.83
C TYR A 58 -0.22 9.10 -3.01
N MET A 59 -1.09 9.90 -3.59
CA MET A 59 -2.50 9.55 -3.80
C MET A 59 -2.85 9.69 -5.27
N LEU A 60 -3.47 8.65 -5.81
CA LEU A 60 -3.98 8.64 -7.19
C LEU A 60 -5.44 9.06 -7.18
N THR A 61 -5.75 10.08 -7.97
CA THR A 61 -7.12 10.57 -8.14
C THR A 61 -7.52 10.43 -9.61
N ASP A 62 -8.67 9.80 -9.85
CA ASP A 62 -9.33 9.79 -11.15
C ASP A 62 -10.54 10.73 -11.06
N ASP A 63 -11.76 10.22 -11.03
CA ASP A 63 -12.95 11.03 -10.71
C ASP A 63 -13.00 11.35 -9.19
N ILE A 64 -12.50 10.43 -8.38
CA ILE A 64 -12.32 10.57 -6.92
C ILE A 64 -10.94 10.03 -6.56
N PRO A 65 -10.44 10.29 -5.34
CA PRO A 65 -9.23 9.61 -4.87
C PRO A 65 -9.49 8.10 -4.79
N VAL A 66 -8.64 7.30 -5.44
CA VAL A 66 -8.86 5.85 -5.58
C VAL A 66 -7.74 4.99 -5.03
N GLY A 67 -6.54 5.54 -4.84
CA GLY A 67 -5.41 4.74 -4.37
C GLY A 67 -4.34 5.54 -3.67
N VAL A 68 -3.52 4.86 -2.90
CA VAL A 68 -2.39 5.45 -2.16
C VAL A 68 -1.19 4.52 -2.20
N VAL A 69 0.00 5.08 -2.02
CA VAL A 69 1.25 4.33 -1.87
C VAL A 69 2.21 5.13 -1.00
N SER A 70 2.96 4.44 -0.15
CA SER A 70 4.00 5.05 0.69
C SER A 70 5.37 4.64 0.17
N ILE A 71 6.30 5.59 0.15
CA ILE A 71 7.66 5.36 -0.36
C ILE A 71 8.67 5.98 0.61
N LYS A 72 9.70 5.22 0.94
CA LYS A 72 10.87 5.75 1.66
C LYS A 72 12.11 5.12 1.05
N ASP A 73 12.96 5.93 0.42
CA ASP A 73 14.16 5.49 -0.31
C ASP A 73 13.77 4.46 -1.39
N ASN A 74 14.08 3.19 -1.19
CA ASN A 74 13.72 2.12 -2.11
C ASN A 74 12.60 1.22 -1.61
N LEU A 75 12.01 1.54 -0.46
CA LEU A 75 10.94 0.74 0.13
C LEU A 75 9.57 1.27 -0.30
N ILE A 76 8.77 0.38 -0.89
CA ILE A 76 7.39 0.66 -1.28
C ILE A 76 6.48 -0.05 -0.28
N GLU A 77 5.58 0.70 0.35
CA GLU A 77 4.66 0.15 1.35
C GLU A 77 3.24 0.63 1.11
N ASN A 78 2.29 -0.14 1.63
CA ASN A 78 0.89 0.28 1.71
C ASN A 78 0.31 0.73 0.37
N LEU A 79 0.55 -0.06 -0.68
CA LEU A 79 -0.07 0.17 -1.98
C LEU A 79 -1.51 -0.32 -1.90
N TYR A 80 -2.45 0.61 -1.77
CA TYR A 80 -3.87 0.30 -1.61
C TYR A 80 -4.71 0.99 -2.66
N ILE A 81 -5.67 0.23 -3.20
CA ILE A 81 -6.71 0.76 -4.10
C ILE A 81 -8.05 0.51 -3.42
N LEU A 82 -8.98 1.46 -3.52
CA LEU A 82 -10.33 1.26 -3.00
C LEU A 82 -10.92 -0.04 -3.56
N PRO A 83 -11.52 -0.89 -2.72
CA PRO A 83 -12.04 -2.19 -3.17
C PRO A 83 -13.00 -2.10 -4.37
N GLU A 84 -13.88 -1.11 -4.39
CA GLU A 84 -14.83 -0.91 -5.49
C GLU A 84 -14.19 -0.43 -6.78
N ARG A 85 -12.89 -0.13 -6.74
CA ARG A 85 -12.12 0.33 -7.91
C ARG A 85 -11.06 -0.67 -8.35
N PHE A 86 -11.13 -1.91 -7.88
CA PHE A 86 -10.21 -2.97 -8.29
C PHE A 86 -10.37 -3.28 -9.79
N ARG A 87 -9.31 -3.81 -10.39
CA ARG A 87 -9.25 -4.30 -11.77
C ARG A 87 -9.47 -3.21 -12.84
N LYS A 88 -9.11 -1.98 -12.50
CA LYS A 88 -9.18 -0.84 -13.43
C LYS A 88 -7.79 -0.32 -13.81
N GLY A 89 -6.73 -1.02 -13.41
CA GLY A 89 -5.36 -0.64 -13.72
C GLY A 89 -4.76 0.41 -12.82
N TYR A 90 -5.45 0.83 -11.78
CA TYR A 90 -4.94 1.86 -10.85
C TYR A 90 -3.72 1.38 -10.06
N GLY A 91 -3.74 0.13 -9.61
CA GLY A 91 -2.62 -0.45 -8.88
C GLY A 91 -1.34 -0.45 -9.69
N SER A 92 -1.44 -0.83 -10.98
CA SER A 92 -0.30 -0.82 -11.88
C SER A 92 0.24 0.58 -12.11
N LYS A 93 -0.64 1.58 -12.23
CA LYS A 93 -0.23 2.97 -12.38
C LYS A 93 0.53 3.49 -11.15
N LEU A 94 0.00 3.20 -9.97
CA LEU A 94 0.66 3.61 -8.71
C LEU A 94 1.98 2.87 -8.53
N LEU A 95 2.03 1.59 -8.84
CA LEU A 95 3.27 0.82 -8.71
C LEU A 95 4.34 1.35 -9.64
N ASN A 96 3.99 1.63 -10.89
CA ASN A 96 4.93 2.18 -11.85
C ASN A 96 5.47 3.54 -11.39
N PHE A 97 4.59 4.38 -10.86
CA PHE A 97 4.98 5.67 -10.29
C PHE A 97 5.93 5.47 -9.11
N ALA A 98 5.59 4.57 -8.18
CA ALA A 98 6.40 4.28 -7.00
C ALA A 98 7.80 3.80 -7.38
N ILE A 99 7.89 2.92 -8.37
CA ILE A 99 9.17 2.43 -8.88
C ILE A 99 10.03 3.60 -9.37
N SER A 100 9.42 4.54 -10.08
CA SER A 100 10.16 5.70 -10.62
C SER A 100 10.68 6.62 -9.52
N LYS A 101 10.07 6.59 -8.33
CA LYS A 101 10.47 7.43 -7.19
C LYS A 101 11.54 6.79 -6.31
N CYS A 102 11.75 5.49 -6.44
CA CYS A 102 12.76 4.81 -5.62
C CYS A 102 14.16 5.23 -6.02
N THR A 103 15.02 5.43 -5.01
CA THR A 103 16.42 5.88 -5.21
C THR A 103 17.34 4.73 -5.60
N ASP A 104 16.92 3.49 -5.36
CA ASP A 104 17.69 2.28 -5.63
C ASP A 104 16.70 1.20 -6.08
N ASP A 105 17.14 -0.06 -6.14
CA ASP A 105 16.27 -1.18 -6.51
C ASP A 105 15.07 -1.26 -5.58
N PRO A 106 13.85 -1.13 -6.11
CA PRO A 106 12.66 -1.15 -5.29
C PRO A 106 12.49 -2.45 -4.53
N MET A 107 12.04 -2.33 -3.28
CA MET A 107 11.77 -3.47 -2.41
C MET A 107 10.40 -3.29 -1.76
N LEU A 108 9.72 -4.40 -1.52
CA LEU A 108 8.43 -4.40 -0.83
C LEU A 108 8.24 -5.71 -0.07
N THR A 109 7.25 -5.72 0.82
CA THR A 109 6.75 -6.95 1.43
C THR A 109 5.27 -7.07 1.13
N VAL A 110 4.79 -8.30 0.99
CA VAL A 110 3.40 -8.58 0.65
C VAL A 110 2.95 -9.83 1.39
N LEU A 111 1.69 -9.81 1.86
CA LEU A 111 1.12 -10.98 2.54
C LEU A 111 1.02 -12.16 1.56
N ASN A 112 1.32 -13.37 2.05
CA ASN A 112 1.30 -14.58 1.23
C ASN A 112 -0.05 -14.91 0.60
N ASN A 113 -1.15 -14.37 1.15
CA ASN A 113 -2.51 -14.57 0.63
C ASN A 113 -3.00 -13.40 -0.25
N ASN A 114 -2.15 -12.43 -0.54
CA ASN A 114 -2.54 -11.25 -1.31
C ASN A 114 -2.41 -11.50 -2.82
N SER A 115 -3.48 -11.27 -3.56
CA SER A 115 -3.49 -11.43 -5.02
C SER A 115 -2.56 -10.46 -5.74
N ALA A 116 -2.15 -9.37 -5.09
CA ALA A 116 -1.21 -8.41 -5.67
C ALA A 116 0.16 -9.01 -5.98
N ILE A 117 0.50 -10.17 -5.42
CA ILE A 117 1.75 -10.87 -5.71
C ILE A 117 1.93 -11.07 -7.21
N GLU A 118 0.86 -11.44 -7.92
CA GLU A 118 0.92 -11.64 -9.37
C GLU A 118 1.25 -10.36 -10.12
N MET A 119 0.69 -9.23 -9.67
CA MET A 119 1.00 -7.92 -10.26
C MET A 119 2.48 -7.59 -10.07
N TYR A 120 3.01 -7.81 -8.86
CA TYR A 120 4.41 -7.54 -8.56
C TYR A 120 5.33 -8.41 -9.44
N ARG A 121 5.01 -9.69 -9.60
CA ARG A 121 5.77 -10.58 -10.48
C ARG A 121 5.77 -10.09 -11.92
N LYS A 122 4.64 -9.62 -12.41
CA LYS A 122 4.53 -9.07 -13.78
C LYS A 122 5.39 -7.84 -13.99
N PHE A 123 5.60 -7.05 -12.94
CA PHE A 123 6.50 -5.90 -13.00
C PHE A 123 7.98 -6.28 -12.92
N GLY A 124 8.26 -7.54 -12.62
CA GLY A 124 9.62 -8.06 -12.53
C GLY A 124 10.14 -8.24 -11.12
N PHE A 125 9.31 -8.02 -10.10
CA PHE A 125 9.70 -8.28 -8.71
C PHE A 125 9.90 -9.78 -8.50
N LYS A 126 10.95 -10.13 -7.77
CA LYS A 126 11.29 -11.51 -7.43
C LYS A 126 11.40 -11.66 -5.92
N GLU A 127 11.02 -12.81 -5.41
CA GLU A 127 11.16 -13.13 -4.00
C GLU A 127 12.65 -13.21 -3.64
N THR A 128 13.02 -12.60 -2.51
CA THR A 128 14.40 -12.60 -2.04
C THR A 128 14.74 -13.81 -1.19
N GLY A 129 13.73 -14.55 -0.74
CA GLY A 129 13.90 -15.66 0.20
C GLY A 129 13.64 -15.27 1.65
N VAL A 130 13.48 -13.99 1.93
CA VAL A 130 13.16 -13.52 3.27
C VAL A 130 11.64 -13.63 3.48
N LEU A 131 11.25 -14.30 4.56
CA LEU A 131 9.85 -14.46 4.97
C LEU A 131 9.72 -13.92 6.39
N ILE A 132 8.68 -13.14 6.63
CA ILE A 132 8.42 -12.54 7.96
C ILE A 132 7.15 -13.18 8.52
N PRO A 133 7.27 -14.11 9.49
CA PRO A 133 6.10 -14.82 10.01
C PRO A 133 5.24 -13.91 10.87
N LEU A 134 3.91 -14.00 10.68
CA LEU A 134 2.93 -13.28 11.47
C LEU A 134 2.11 -14.26 12.33
N ASN A 135 1.74 -15.41 11.77
CA ASN A 135 1.13 -16.53 12.49
C ASN A 135 1.32 -17.81 11.66
N GLU A 136 0.71 -18.93 12.07
CA GLU A 136 0.91 -20.24 11.43
C GLU A 136 0.65 -20.24 9.93
N ASN A 137 -0.33 -19.48 9.46
CA ASN A 137 -0.77 -19.49 8.07
C ASN A 137 -0.55 -18.18 7.33
N LEU A 138 0.04 -17.19 8.00
CA LEU A 138 0.20 -15.86 7.46
C LEU A 138 1.62 -15.35 7.66
N TRP A 139 2.26 -14.95 6.55
CA TRP A 139 3.59 -14.37 6.58
C TRP A 139 3.71 -13.33 5.46
N GLU A 140 4.67 -12.43 5.62
CA GLU A 140 5.02 -11.49 4.56
C GLU A 140 6.16 -12.03 3.74
N ILE A 141 6.09 -11.82 2.43
CA ILE A 141 7.09 -12.22 1.46
C ILE A 141 7.83 -10.96 1.02
N GLU A 142 9.15 -10.96 1.14
CA GLU A 142 9.95 -9.85 0.65
C GLU A 142 10.23 -10.03 -0.84
N MET A 143 10.01 -8.97 -1.61
CA MET A 143 10.26 -8.98 -3.06
C MET A 143 11.12 -7.78 -3.45
N LYS A 144 11.92 -7.95 -4.47
CA LYS A 144 12.84 -6.91 -4.96
C LYS A 144 12.82 -6.86 -6.48
N LEU A 145 12.91 -5.66 -7.01
CA LEU A 145 13.03 -5.41 -8.44
C LEU A 145 14.43 -4.87 -8.73
N GLU A 146 15.15 -5.49 -9.64
CA GLU A 146 16.42 -4.95 -10.10
C GLU A 146 16.15 -3.95 -11.22
N LYS A 147 16.51 -2.69 -10.97
CA LYS A 147 16.37 -1.62 -11.93
C LYS A 147 17.39 -1.71 -13.06
#